data_1ed032f95b3adc06e7727308fa129687
#
_entry.id   1ed032f95b3adc06e7727308fa129687
#
_cell.length_a   1.000
_cell.length_b   1.000
_cell.length_c   1.000
_cell.angle_alpha   90.00
_cell.angle_beta   90.00
_cell.angle_gamma   90.00
#
_symmetry.space_group_name_H-M   'P 1'
#
loop_
_entity.id
_entity.type
_entity.pdbx_description
1 polymer ?
#
loop_
_entity_poly.entity_id
_entity_poly.type
_entity_poly.pdbx_seq_one_letter_code
_entity_poly.pdbx_strand_id
1 'polypeptide(L)'
;IGTATTTEEAAALEAAGVDAVVAQGSEAGGHRGAFLGPPGRSLVGLVALVPQVVDRVDLPVIAAGGIMDGRGIAAALALGAEGVQLGTAFLVSDESTASDTHKRRAAASADDATTITDTCTGRDARAIRTPLIDELERSGLDVPPFPPQSMLTRPLHEAAAERDRDELMFMLSGQAGALARPGPTKEIMERLAREAEAAIERLAA
;
A
#
# COMPACT_ATOMS: atom_id res chain seq x y z
N ILE A 1 -11.80 -8.76 -9.63
CA ILE A 1 -10.52 -8.03 -9.62
C ILE A 1 -9.52 -8.83 -8.79
N GLY A 2 -8.29 -9.02 -9.32
CA GLY A 2 -7.18 -9.67 -8.63
C GLY A 2 -6.01 -8.72 -8.40
N THR A 3 -5.20 -8.96 -7.34
CA THR A 3 -4.00 -8.18 -7.07
C THR A 3 -2.76 -9.00 -7.42
N ALA A 4 -1.86 -8.42 -8.21
CA ALA A 4 -0.59 -8.99 -8.61
C ALA A 4 0.57 -8.09 -8.16
N THR A 5 1.67 -8.70 -7.77
CA THR A 5 2.91 -8.02 -7.39
C THR A 5 4.04 -8.32 -8.39
N THR A 6 3.79 -9.24 -9.32
CA THR A 6 4.67 -9.63 -10.42
C THR A 6 3.88 -9.86 -11.70
N THR A 7 4.56 -9.94 -12.84
CA THR A 7 3.96 -10.25 -14.15
C THR A 7 3.42 -11.68 -14.23
N GLU A 8 4.07 -12.63 -13.57
CA GLU A 8 3.61 -14.01 -13.48
C GLU A 8 2.31 -14.12 -12.70
N GLU A 9 2.16 -13.38 -11.62
CA GLU A 9 0.91 -13.30 -10.85
C GLU A 9 -0.20 -12.67 -11.68
N ALA A 10 0.09 -11.62 -12.45
CA ALA A 10 -0.89 -10.99 -13.33
C ALA A 10 -1.41 -11.98 -14.38
N ALA A 11 -0.51 -12.72 -15.04
CA ALA A 11 -0.88 -13.76 -16.01
C ALA A 11 -1.70 -14.91 -15.37
N ALA A 12 -1.36 -15.30 -14.15
CA ALA A 12 -2.12 -16.33 -13.43
C ALA A 12 -3.54 -15.86 -13.09
N LEU A 13 -3.72 -14.57 -12.73
CA LEU A 13 -5.03 -13.97 -12.49
C LEU A 13 -5.87 -13.91 -13.77
N GLU A 14 -5.27 -13.51 -14.90
CA GLU A 14 -5.94 -13.51 -16.20
C GLU A 14 -6.41 -14.93 -16.57
N ALA A 15 -5.53 -15.92 -16.42
CA ALA A 15 -5.89 -17.33 -16.67
C ALA A 15 -7.00 -17.83 -15.72
N ALA A 16 -7.11 -17.26 -14.52
CA ALA A 16 -8.17 -17.56 -13.58
C ALA A 16 -9.50 -16.84 -13.88
N GLY A 17 -9.53 -15.94 -14.89
CA GLY A 17 -10.75 -15.28 -15.38
C GLY A 17 -11.18 -14.08 -14.55
N VAL A 18 -10.25 -13.30 -13.97
CA VAL A 18 -10.59 -12.01 -13.35
C VAL A 18 -10.88 -10.96 -14.43
N ASP A 19 -11.65 -9.92 -14.08
CA ASP A 19 -12.03 -8.84 -15.02
C ASP A 19 -11.03 -7.69 -15.07
N ALA A 20 -10.14 -7.56 -14.08
CA ALA A 20 -9.11 -6.54 -14.00
C ALA A 20 -8.00 -6.96 -13.03
N VAL A 21 -6.79 -6.43 -13.23
CA VAL A 21 -5.62 -6.67 -12.37
C VAL A 21 -5.19 -5.41 -11.66
N VAL A 22 -5.02 -5.47 -10.34
CA VAL A 22 -4.34 -4.42 -9.58
C VAL A 22 -2.85 -4.73 -9.53
N ALA A 23 -2.03 -3.94 -10.22
CA ALA A 23 -0.57 -3.99 -10.13
C ALA A 23 -0.10 -3.30 -8.83
N GLN A 24 0.24 -4.09 -7.82
CA GLN A 24 0.64 -3.59 -6.51
C GLN A 24 2.16 -3.40 -6.42
N GLY A 25 2.62 -2.17 -6.55
CA GLY A 25 4.01 -1.79 -6.34
C GLY A 25 4.49 -2.02 -4.89
N SER A 26 5.79 -2.13 -4.71
CA SER A 26 6.41 -2.33 -3.38
C SER A 26 6.17 -1.16 -2.42
N GLU A 27 5.82 0.01 -2.94
CA GLU A 27 5.51 1.23 -2.19
C GLU A 27 4.15 1.18 -1.47
N ALA A 28 3.27 0.23 -1.88
CA ALA A 28 1.94 0.11 -1.31
C ALA A 28 1.97 -0.27 0.17
N GLY A 29 1.17 0.43 0.98
CA GLY A 29 0.90 0.07 2.37
C GLY A 29 0.00 -1.17 2.47
N GLY A 30 0.07 -1.85 3.61
CA GLY A 30 -0.73 -3.05 3.86
C GLY A 30 -0.04 -4.33 3.41
N HIS A 31 -0.78 -5.43 3.47
CA HIS A 31 -0.27 -6.74 3.09
C HIS A 31 0.11 -6.79 1.61
N ARG A 32 1.21 -7.48 1.33
CA ARG A 32 1.57 -7.81 -0.05
C ARG A 32 0.54 -8.76 -0.64
N GLY A 33 0.07 -8.42 -1.85
CA GLY A 33 -0.86 -9.25 -2.61
C GLY A 33 -0.21 -10.51 -3.24
N ALA A 34 1.07 -10.76 -2.94
CA ALA A 34 1.83 -11.88 -3.48
C ALA A 34 1.21 -13.24 -3.13
N PHE A 35 1.14 -14.13 -4.13
CA PHE A 35 0.63 -15.48 -3.98
C PHE A 35 1.45 -16.54 -4.77
N LEU A 36 2.41 -16.10 -5.60
CA LEU A 36 3.37 -16.97 -6.27
C LEU A 36 4.79 -16.72 -5.76
N GLY A 37 5.52 -17.80 -5.53
CA GLY A 37 6.92 -17.72 -5.08
C GLY A 37 7.08 -17.52 -3.57
N PRO A 38 8.34 -17.48 -3.10
CA PRO A 38 8.64 -17.32 -1.69
C PRO A 38 8.41 -15.88 -1.21
N PRO A 39 8.16 -15.68 0.11
CA PRO A 39 8.09 -14.36 0.72
C PRO A 39 9.30 -13.48 0.37
N GLY A 40 9.11 -12.17 0.30
CA GLY A 40 10.17 -11.20 0.02
C GLY A 40 10.58 -11.04 -1.45
N ARG A 41 10.10 -11.87 -2.39
CA ARG A 41 10.43 -11.75 -3.82
C ARG A 41 9.56 -10.78 -4.62
N SER A 42 8.46 -10.31 -4.06
CA SER A 42 7.43 -9.50 -4.74
C SER A 42 7.61 -7.99 -4.52
N LEU A 43 8.86 -7.51 -4.45
CA LEU A 43 9.17 -6.12 -4.12
C LEU A 43 9.56 -5.31 -5.36
N VAL A 44 8.73 -5.39 -6.40
CA VAL A 44 8.90 -4.57 -7.62
C VAL A 44 8.26 -3.20 -7.39
N GLY A 45 9.01 -2.13 -7.66
CA GLY A 45 8.48 -0.76 -7.58
C GLY A 45 7.46 -0.47 -8.68
N LEU A 46 6.51 0.43 -8.40
CA LEU A 46 5.35 0.66 -9.27
C LEU A 46 5.72 1.09 -10.69
N VAL A 47 6.72 1.97 -10.84
CA VAL A 47 7.20 2.45 -12.14
C VAL A 47 7.73 1.32 -13.02
N ALA A 48 8.36 0.31 -12.42
CA ALA A 48 8.84 -0.85 -13.14
C ALA A 48 7.75 -1.91 -13.35
N LEU A 49 6.81 -2.04 -12.41
CA LEU A 49 5.80 -3.09 -12.44
C LEU A 49 4.69 -2.82 -13.47
N VAL A 50 4.12 -1.61 -13.45
CA VAL A 50 2.93 -1.29 -14.25
C VAL A 50 3.13 -1.55 -15.73
N PRO A 51 4.15 -1.01 -16.43
CA PRO A 51 4.30 -1.23 -17.87
C PRO A 51 4.51 -2.71 -18.21
N GLN A 52 5.23 -3.46 -17.37
CA GLN A 52 5.45 -4.88 -17.59
C GLN A 52 4.17 -5.72 -17.42
N VAL A 53 3.28 -5.31 -16.50
CA VAL A 53 1.97 -5.95 -16.34
C VAL A 53 1.06 -5.59 -17.51
N VAL A 54 1.02 -4.31 -17.93
CA VAL A 54 0.26 -3.85 -19.11
C VAL A 54 0.67 -4.60 -20.36
N ASP A 55 1.96 -4.80 -20.59
CA ASP A 55 2.47 -5.54 -21.77
C ASP A 55 2.21 -7.05 -21.68
N ARG A 56 1.83 -7.56 -20.49
CA ARG A 56 1.74 -9.01 -20.22
C ARG A 56 0.33 -9.56 -20.29
N VAL A 57 -0.70 -8.76 -20.01
CA VAL A 57 -2.11 -9.18 -19.92
C VAL A 57 -3.00 -8.31 -20.81
N ASP A 58 -4.10 -8.90 -21.31
CA ASP A 58 -5.12 -8.20 -22.10
C ASP A 58 -6.25 -7.61 -21.24
N LEU A 59 -6.03 -7.50 -19.91
CA LEU A 59 -7.00 -7.00 -18.95
C LEU A 59 -6.70 -5.56 -18.53
N PRO A 60 -7.74 -4.78 -18.12
CA PRO A 60 -7.52 -3.50 -17.47
C PRO A 60 -6.57 -3.60 -16.29
N VAL A 61 -5.54 -2.73 -16.27
CA VAL A 61 -4.54 -2.68 -15.20
C VAL A 61 -4.77 -1.45 -14.34
N ILE A 62 -4.87 -1.67 -13.03
CA ILE A 62 -5.06 -0.63 -12.01
C ILE A 62 -3.75 -0.51 -11.22
N ALA A 63 -3.13 0.66 -11.20
CA ALA A 63 -1.89 0.88 -10.47
C ALA A 63 -2.15 1.15 -8.97
N ALA A 64 -1.42 0.47 -8.07
CA ALA A 64 -1.55 0.64 -6.63
C ALA A 64 -0.19 0.72 -5.93
N GLY A 65 0.04 1.76 -5.14
CA GLY A 65 1.27 1.96 -4.36
C GLY A 65 1.97 3.28 -4.68
N GLY A 66 2.36 4.03 -3.65
CA GLY A 66 3.07 5.29 -3.80
C GLY A 66 2.29 6.46 -4.42
N ILE A 67 1.07 6.23 -4.89
CA ILE A 67 0.21 7.25 -5.49
C ILE A 67 -0.54 8.02 -4.40
N MET A 68 -0.35 9.35 -4.34
CA MET A 68 -0.92 10.17 -3.26
C MET A 68 -1.54 11.48 -3.76
N ASP A 69 -1.19 11.91 -4.96
CA ASP A 69 -1.69 13.12 -5.60
C ASP A 69 -1.82 12.96 -7.11
N GLY A 70 -2.28 14.01 -7.81
CA GLY A 70 -2.50 13.98 -9.25
C GLY A 70 -1.26 13.70 -10.10
N ARG A 71 -0.06 13.97 -9.59
CA ARG A 71 1.20 13.65 -10.30
C ARG A 71 1.39 12.14 -10.40
N GLY A 72 1.12 11.43 -9.29
CA GLY A 72 1.20 9.97 -9.26
C GLY A 72 0.11 9.32 -10.13
N ILE A 73 -1.10 9.91 -10.19
CA ILE A 73 -2.17 9.45 -11.07
C ILE A 73 -1.76 9.61 -12.55
N ALA A 74 -1.30 10.80 -12.94
CA ALA A 74 -0.84 11.06 -14.31
C ALA A 74 0.32 10.14 -14.72
N ALA A 75 1.26 9.89 -13.81
CA ALA A 75 2.37 8.96 -14.05
C ALA A 75 1.87 7.52 -14.26
N ALA A 76 0.94 7.03 -13.44
CA ALA A 76 0.36 5.69 -13.59
C ALA A 76 -0.36 5.52 -14.93
N LEU A 77 -1.14 6.51 -15.36
CA LEU A 77 -1.82 6.52 -16.66
C LEU A 77 -0.80 6.55 -17.81
N ALA A 78 0.28 7.34 -17.69
CA ALA A 78 1.35 7.39 -18.69
C ALA A 78 2.12 6.06 -18.82
N LEU A 79 2.14 5.24 -17.76
CA LEU A 79 2.71 3.87 -17.75
C LEU A 79 1.77 2.83 -18.35
N GLY A 80 0.55 3.22 -18.76
CA GLY A 80 -0.43 2.35 -19.38
C GLY A 80 -1.51 1.81 -18.44
N ALA A 81 -1.55 2.21 -17.16
CA ALA A 81 -2.65 1.85 -16.28
C ALA A 81 -3.95 2.56 -16.71
N GLU A 82 -5.10 1.88 -16.60
CA GLU A 82 -6.42 2.44 -16.87
C GLU A 82 -7.07 3.09 -15.64
N GLY A 83 -6.48 2.87 -14.47
CA GLY A 83 -6.94 3.45 -13.22
C GLY A 83 -5.92 3.34 -12.11
N VAL A 84 -6.27 3.89 -10.96
CA VAL A 84 -5.41 3.87 -9.77
C VAL A 84 -6.20 3.45 -8.53
N GLN A 85 -5.52 2.75 -7.62
CA GLN A 85 -6.04 2.40 -6.29
C GLN A 85 -5.18 3.06 -5.22
N LEU A 86 -5.77 3.95 -4.44
CA LEU A 86 -5.10 4.69 -3.38
C LEU A 86 -5.57 4.18 -2.01
N GLY A 87 -4.62 3.76 -1.16
CA GLY A 87 -4.91 3.34 0.21
C GLY A 87 -4.65 4.44 1.23
N THR A 88 -3.37 4.81 1.40
CA THR A 88 -2.93 5.76 2.43
C THR A 88 -3.53 7.15 2.26
N ALA A 89 -3.85 7.58 1.03
CA ALA A 89 -4.55 8.83 0.78
C ALA A 89 -5.93 8.88 1.46
N PHE A 90 -6.64 7.75 1.50
CA PHE A 90 -7.95 7.64 2.15
C PHE A 90 -7.87 7.14 3.59
N LEU A 91 -6.76 6.50 3.99
CA LEU A 91 -6.53 6.15 5.40
C LEU A 91 -6.58 7.39 6.30
N VAL A 92 -6.10 8.53 5.82
CA VAL A 92 -6.09 9.81 6.56
C VAL A 92 -7.38 10.61 6.40
N SER A 93 -8.40 10.10 5.71
CA SER A 93 -9.68 10.78 5.57
C SER A 93 -10.46 10.84 6.89
N ASP A 94 -11.38 11.81 7.00
CA ASP A 94 -12.21 11.99 8.19
C ASP A 94 -13.09 10.74 8.43
N GLU A 95 -13.60 10.13 7.36
CA GLU A 95 -14.48 8.95 7.42
C GLU A 95 -13.74 7.62 7.65
N SER A 96 -12.40 7.61 7.56
CA SER A 96 -11.62 6.41 7.83
C SER A 96 -11.74 5.99 9.30
N THR A 97 -11.91 4.69 9.54
CA THR A 97 -11.94 4.09 10.87
C THR A 97 -10.57 3.88 11.53
N ALA A 98 -9.49 4.26 10.83
CA ALA A 98 -8.16 4.25 11.43
C ALA A 98 -8.11 5.20 12.65
N SER A 99 -7.36 4.80 13.70
CA SER A 99 -7.19 5.65 14.88
C SER A 99 -6.53 6.99 14.52
N ASP A 100 -6.82 8.03 15.30
CA ASP A 100 -6.21 9.36 15.08
C ASP A 100 -4.69 9.30 15.09
N THR A 101 -4.12 8.46 15.94
CA THR A 101 -2.67 8.22 16.00
C THR A 101 -2.15 7.63 14.71
N HIS A 102 -2.83 6.62 14.14
CA HIS A 102 -2.45 6.05 12.86
C HIS A 102 -2.51 7.10 11.74
N LYS A 103 -3.60 7.88 11.66
CA LYS A 103 -3.76 8.96 10.66
C LYS A 103 -2.64 10.00 10.79
N ARG A 104 -2.36 10.49 12.01
CA ARG A 104 -1.28 11.46 12.27
C ARG A 104 0.09 10.90 11.87
N ARG A 105 0.40 9.66 12.29
CA ARG A 105 1.68 9.00 11.98
C ARG A 105 1.86 8.75 10.48
N ALA A 106 0.81 8.35 9.78
CA ALA A 106 0.87 8.17 8.33
C ALA A 106 1.12 9.49 7.59
N ALA A 107 0.41 10.56 7.95
CA ALA A 107 0.57 11.88 7.33
C ALA A 107 1.91 12.57 7.67
N ALA A 108 2.52 12.22 8.80
CA ALA A 108 3.81 12.76 9.24
C ALA A 108 5.00 11.86 8.92
N SER A 109 4.81 10.72 8.23
CA SER A 109 5.88 9.77 7.96
C SER A 109 6.85 10.30 6.92
N ALA A 110 8.17 10.18 7.19
CA ALA A 110 9.19 10.40 6.17
C ALA A 110 9.12 9.34 5.06
N ASP A 111 9.77 9.58 3.94
CA ASP A 111 9.78 8.69 2.77
C ASP A 111 10.41 7.32 3.06
N ASP A 112 11.33 7.24 4.02
CA ASP A 112 12.00 6.03 4.49
C ASP A 112 11.39 5.44 5.79
N ALA A 113 10.33 6.03 6.32
CA ALA A 113 9.73 5.65 7.61
C ALA A 113 8.98 4.32 7.61
N THR A 114 8.81 3.67 6.45
CA THR A 114 8.07 2.41 6.35
C THR A 114 9.00 1.23 6.08
N THR A 115 8.64 0.06 6.59
CA THR A 115 9.32 -1.21 6.32
C THR A 115 8.33 -2.27 5.86
N ILE A 116 8.82 -3.31 5.18
CA ILE A 116 8.05 -4.53 4.92
C ILE A 116 8.46 -5.56 5.96
N THR A 117 7.48 -6.08 6.67
CA THR A 117 7.68 -7.05 7.75
C THR A 117 6.53 -8.04 7.81
N ASP A 118 6.81 -9.24 8.24
CA ASP A 118 5.82 -10.28 8.56
C ASP A 118 5.61 -10.46 10.08
N THR A 119 6.47 -9.84 10.89
CA THR A 119 6.54 -10.07 12.35
C THR A 119 5.23 -9.82 13.08
N CYS A 120 4.40 -8.89 12.59
CA CYS A 120 3.13 -8.57 13.22
C CYS A 120 1.96 -9.46 12.78
N THR A 121 2.02 -10.04 11.58
CA THR A 121 0.87 -10.78 11.03
C THR A 121 1.19 -12.16 10.49
N GLY A 122 2.47 -12.49 10.29
CA GLY A 122 2.89 -13.73 9.65
C GLY A 122 2.77 -13.70 8.12
N ARG A 123 2.62 -12.50 7.56
CA ARG A 123 2.60 -12.24 6.11
C ARG A 123 3.20 -10.88 5.83
N ASP A 124 4.03 -10.78 4.81
CA ASP A 124 4.66 -9.53 4.39
C ASP A 124 3.64 -8.40 4.25
N ALA A 125 3.88 -7.31 4.97
CA ALA A 125 3.07 -6.10 4.92
C ALA A 125 3.94 -4.85 5.07
N ARG A 126 3.63 -3.78 4.33
CA ARG A 126 4.28 -2.49 4.54
C ARG A 126 3.57 -1.71 5.64
N ALA A 127 4.33 -1.35 6.65
CA ALA A 127 3.87 -0.59 7.81
C ALA A 127 4.87 0.51 8.18
N ILE A 128 4.42 1.48 8.96
CA ILE A 128 5.32 2.45 9.61
C ILE A 128 6.22 1.67 10.57
N ARG A 129 7.53 1.91 10.47
CA ARG A 129 8.52 1.28 11.34
C ARG A 129 8.34 1.78 12.77
N THR A 130 8.21 0.86 13.71
CA THR A 130 8.04 1.15 15.13
C THR A 130 9.07 0.38 15.97
N PRO A 131 9.38 0.84 17.20
CA PRO A 131 10.25 0.11 18.11
C PRO A 131 9.84 -1.35 18.33
N LEU A 132 8.54 -1.66 18.31
CA LEU A 132 8.05 -3.04 18.41
C LEU A 132 8.50 -3.89 17.22
N ILE A 133 8.35 -3.37 16.00
CA ILE A 133 8.80 -4.08 14.78
C ILE A 133 10.30 -4.35 14.86
N ASP A 134 11.09 -3.34 15.24
CA ASP A 134 12.55 -3.47 15.39
C ASP A 134 12.92 -4.54 16.44
N GLU A 135 12.18 -4.61 17.53
CA GLU A 135 12.43 -5.60 18.57
C GLU A 135 12.07 -7.02 18.11
N LEU A 136 10.93 -7.18 17.46
CA LEU A 136 10.49 -8.47 16.92
C LEU A 136 11.47 -8.98 15.86
N GLU A 137 11.91 -8.13 14.91
CA GLU A 137 12.90 -8.50 13.90
C GLU A 137 14.25 -8.89 14.51
N ARG A 138 14.71 -8.17 15.56
CA ARG A 138 15.98 -8.48 16.27
C ARG A 138 15.90 -9.72 17.16
N SER A 139 14.72 -10.08 17.61
CA SER A 139 14.53 -11.19 18.55
C SER A 139 14.90 -12.55 17.96
N GLY A 140 14.84 -12.69 16.65
CA GLY A 140 15.06 -13.97 15.95
C GLY A 140 14.01 -15.04 16.28
N LEU A 141 12.87 -14.66 16.85
CA LEU A 141 11.77 -15.58 17.13
C LEU A 141 11.15 -16.08 15.81
N ASP A 142 10.78 -17.35 15.79
CA ASP A 142 10.01 -17.90 14.69
C ASP A 142 8.63 -17.22 14.64
N VAL A 143 8.30 -16.64 13.48
CA VAL A 143 7.02 -15.99 13.24
C VAL A 143 6.04 -17.01 12.65
N PRO A 144 4.95 -17.36 13.36
CA PRO A 144 3.91 -18.21 12.80
C PRO A 144 3.32 -17.58 11.52
N PRO A 145 2.92 -18.40 10.52
CA PRO A 145 2.33 -17.87 9.30
C PRO A 145 0.98 -17.19 9.59
N PHE A 146 0.54 -16.32 8.65
CA PHE A 146 -0.81 -15.75 8.71
C PHE A 146 -1.88 -16.85 8.60
N PRO A 147 -3.00 -16.81 9.35
CA PRO A 147 -3.43 -15.78 10.30
C PRO A 147 -3.02 -15.97 11.77
N PRO A 148 -2.42 -17.11 12.22
CA PRO A 148 -2.08 -17.32 13.63
C PRO A 148 -1.28 -16.16 14.24
N GLN A 149 -0.23 -15.68 13.58
CA GLN A 149 0.57 -14.56 14.11
C GLN A 149 -0.29 -13.30 14.32
N SER A 150 -1.14 -12.96 13.39
CA SER A 150 -2.06 -11.83 13.50
C SER A 150 -3.01 -11.97 14.70
N MET A 151 -3.45 -13.18 15.02
CA MET A 151 -4.30 -13.45 16.19
C MET A 151 -3.55 -13.27 17.50
N LEU A 152 -2.26 -13.66 17.54
CA LEU A 152 -1.41 -13.52 18.73
C LEU A 152 -1.09 -12.05 19.03
N THR A 153 -0.82 -11.24 18.02
CA THR A 153 -0.36 -9.84 18.20
C THR A 153 -1.51 -8.85 18.32
N ARG A 154 -2.71 -9.18 17.82
CA ARG A 154 -3.88 -8.30 17.81
C ARG A 154 -4.20 -7.69 19.17
N PRO A 155 -4.28 -8.43 20.29
CA PRO A 155 -4.61 -7.84 21.59
C PRO A 155 -3.59 -6.79 22.05
N LEU A 156 -2.31 -6.96 21.68
CA LEU A 156 -1.27 -5.97 21.98
C LEU A 156 -1.52 -4.68 21.19
N HIS A 157 -1.78 -4.79 19.88
CA HIS A 157 -2.00 -3.63 19.02
C HIS A 157 -3.28 -2.87 19.38
N GLU A 158 -4.36 -3.57 19.73
CA GLU A 158 -5.62 -2.99 20.21
C GLU A 158 -5.40 -2.23 21.53
N ALA A 159 -4.75 -2.85 22.52
CA ALA A 159 -4.42 -2.21 23.77
C ALA A 159 -3.45 -1.02 23.64
N ALA A 160 -2.55 -1.06 22.66
CA ALA A 160 -1.64 0.03 22.34
C ALA A 160 -2.42 1.22 21.74
N ALA A 161 -3.35 0.94 20.81
CA ALA A 161 -4.19 1.97 20.20
C ALA A 161 -5.09 2.68 21.22
N GLU A 162 -5.71 1.93 22.15
CA GLU A 162 -6.52 2.49 23.24
C GLU A 162 -5.72 3.42 24.20
N ARG A 163 -4.41 3.23 24.27
CA ARG A 163 -3.51 3.98 25.18
C ARG A 163 -2.60 4.97 24.46
N ASP A 164 -2.83 5.19 23.17
CA ASP A 164 -2.02 6.06 22.31
C ASP A 164 -0.51 5.73 22.35
N ARG A 165 -0.19 4.41 22.45
CA ARG A 165 1.17 3.87 22.49
C ARG A 165 1.61 3.49 21.09
N ASP A 166 1.92 4.49 20.26
CA ASP A 166 2.22 4.32 18.84
C ASP A 166 3.46 3.45 18.58
N GLU A 167 4.40 3.41 19.53
CA GLU A 167 5.58 2.54 19.47
C GLU A 167 5.27 1.04 19.52
N LEU A 168 4.07 0.66 19.97
CA LEU A 168 3.58 -0.72 20.06
C LEU A 168 2.47 -1.02 19.03
N MET A 169 2.11 -0.06 18.20
CA MET A 169 1.05 -0.23 17.20
C MET A 169 1.60 -0.82 15.89
N PHE A 170 0.76 -1.59 15.21
CA PHE A 170 0.99 -1.99 13.82
C PHE A 170 0.18 -1.09 12.90
N MET A 171 0.86 -0.15 12.22
CA MET A 171 0.26 0.91 11.44
C MET A 171 0.61 0.74 9.94
N LEU A 172 -0.31 0.19 9.18
CA LEU A 172 -0.16 0.00 7.74
C LEU A 172 -0.13 1.35 7.01
N SER A 173 0.91 1.60 6.23
CA SER A 173 1.07 2.83 5.44
C SER A 173 2.00 2.61 4.25
N GLY A 174 1.69 3.25 3.12
CA GLY A 174 2.57 3.29 1.96
C GLY A 174 3.70 4.32 2.11
N GLN A 175 4.71 4.25 1.24
CA GLN A 175 5.90 5.11 1.30
C GLN A 175 5.63 6.60 1.03
N ALA A 176 4.54 6.95 0.36
CA ALA A 176 4.21 8.33 0.03
C ALA A 176 3.38 9.05 1.13
N GLY A 177 3.38 8.54 2.38
CA GLY A 177 2.58 9.08 3.48
C GLY A 177 2.75 10.58 3.71
N ALA A 178 3.96 11.11 3.59
CA ALA A 178 4.25 12.55 3.70
C ALA A 178 3.49 13.45 2.71
N LEU A 179 2.98 12.90 1.62
CA LEU A 179 2.15 13.64 0.64
C LEU A 179 0.66 13.58 0.99
N ALA A 180 0.26 12.82 2.01
CA ALA A 180 -1.13 12.68 2.40
C ALA A 180 -1.68 14.03 2.94
N ARG A 181 -2.91 14.34 2.56
CA ARG A 181 -3.61 15.54 3.01
C ARG A 181 -4.95 15.10 3.62
N PRO A 182 -5.06 15.13 4.95
CA PRO A 182 -6.30 14.81 5.66
C PRO A 182 -7.47 15.68 5.25
N GLY A 183 -8.68 15.19 5.45
CA GLY A 183 -9.92 15.88 5.18
C GLY A 183 -11.04 14.93 4.78
N PRO A 184 -12.24 15.46 4.46
CA PRO A 184 -13.36 14.66 3.99
C PRO A 184 -13.02 13.91 2.70
N THR A 185 -13.45 12.65 2.60
CA THR A 185 -13.23 11.80 1.42
C THR A 185 -13.65 12.48 0.12
N LYS A 186 -14.77 13.22 0.13
CA LYS A 186 -15.24 13.97 -1.04
C LYS A 186 -14.21 15.00 -1.51
N GLU A 187 -13.64 15.78 -0.59
CA GLU A 187 -12.64 16.80 -0.93
C GLU A 187 -11.34 16.19 -1.42
N ILE A 188 -10.95 15.04 -0.83
CA ILE A 188 -9.78 14.27 -1.30
C ILE A 188 -10.00 13.83 -2.74
N MET A 189 -11.15 13.25 -3.07
CA MET A 189 -11.49 12.81 -4.44
C MET A 189 -11.47 13.97 -5.43
N GLU A 190 -12.17 15.07 -5.11
CA GLU A 190 -12.23 16.26 -5.99
C GLU A 190 -10.84 16.88 -6.21
N ARG A 191 -10.01 16.93 -5.18
CA ARG A 191 -8.64 17.40 -5.27
C ARG A 191 -7.80 16.50 -6.19
N LEU A 192 -7.84 15.19 -5.98
CA LEU A 192 -7.10 14.21 -6.78
C LEU A 192 -7.45 14.30 -8.26
N ALA A 193 -8.75 14.46 -8.59
CA ALA A 193 -9.20 14.62 -9.97
C ALA A 193 -8.63 15.90 -10.60
N ARG A 194 -8.80 17.05 -9.94
CA ARG A 194 -8.26 18.34 -10.45
C ARG A 194 -6.73 18.33 -10.60
N GLU A 195 -6.03 17.73 -9.63
CA GLU A 195 -4.56 17.64 -9.69
C GLU A 195 -4.08 16.73 -10.82
N ALA A 196 -4.82 15.64 -11.10
CA ALA A 196 -4.52 14.73 -12.20
C ALA A 196 -4.72 15.42 -13.56
N GLU A 197 -5.85 16.10 -13.74
CA GLU A 197 -6.13 16.90 -14.96
C GLU A 197 -5.02 17.92 -15.20
N ALA A 198 -4.68 18.73 -14.19
CA ALA A 198 -3.63 19.73 -14.30
C ALA A 198 -2.23 19.13 -14.56
N ALA A 199 -1.94 17.94 -14.03
CA ALA A 199 -0.69 17.26 -14.31
C ALA A 199 -0.62 16.77 -15.75
N ILE A 200 -1.69 16.20 -16.28
CA ILE A 200 -1.79 15.73 -17.67
C ILE A 200 -1.67 16.91 -18.65
N GLU A 201 -2.40 18.02 -18.43
CA GLU A 201 -2.31 19.22 -19.24
C GLU A 201 -0.89 19.78 -19.33
N ARG A 202 -0.18 19.82 -18.19
CA ARG A 202 1.23 20.27 -18.14
C ARG A 202 2.18 19.37 -18.94
N LEU A 203 1.91 18.06 -19.01
CA LEU A 203 2.72 17.11 -19.78
C LEU A 203 2.42 17.18 -21.28
N ALA A 204 1.23 17.64 -21.68
CA ALA A 204 0.80 17.79 -23.06
C ALA A 204 1.22 19.14 -23.69
N ALA A 205 1.66 20.12 -22.88
CA ALA A 205 2.11 21.45 -23.31
C ALA A 205 3.60 21.46 -23.69
#